data_e142b8fc3c4143fd07b50f8de93bca5a
#
_entry.id   e142b8fc3c4143fd07b50f8de93bca5a
#
_cell.length_a   1.000
_cell.length_b   1.000
_cell.length_c   1.000
_cell.angle_alpha   90.00
_cell.angle_beta   90.00
_cell.angle_gamma   90.00
#
_symmetry.space_group_name_H-M   'P 1'
#
loop_
_entity.id
_entity.type
_entity.pdbx_description
1 polymer ?
#
loop_
_entity_poly.entity_id
_entity_poly.type
_entity_poly.pdbx_seq_one_letter_code
_entity_poly.pdbx_strand_id
1 'polypeptide(L)'
;MPASSGQQASAIEAKGFPNLPRVHWTERYFRLVWGAVGIVGCLLLWQLGSSTGVFDPLFVSSPLEVLRTAVLLLPSPEFLGHLFITSQCLFLGLSIALVVGVLVGLPIGWFPRLNATFEPVIAAVYGVPYIAFLPVIIMWTGIGMTSRVIIVFWSALFPLIINSIQGARGVDDNFLRVGRSFSATNFQMFLTITLPSSVPYILAGLRTSIGRAIVGVVVAEFFMSSKGLGYFINLKANALEMAPAFVAIVLLALFGIALVSLVTYIENRFCNW
;
A
#
# COMPACT_ATOMS: atom_id res chain seq x y z
N MET A 1 24.13 17.57 -54.83
CA MET A 1 24.91 16.95 -53.75
C MET A 1 24.22 17.30 -52.42
N PRO A 2 23.59 16.40 -51.72
CA PRO A 2 23.00 16.71 -50.44
C PRO A 2 24.08 16.58 -49.34
N ALA A 3 24.18 17.60 -48.50
CA ALA A 3 25.10 17.66 -47.36
C ALA A 3 24.81 16.57 -46.35
N SER A 4 25.88 15.94 -45.88
CA SER A 4 25.96 14.73 -45.10
C SER A 4 25.18 14.79 -43.77
N SER A 5 24.38 13.73 -43.52
CA SER A 5 23.64 13.43 -42.29
C SER A 5 24.48 13.39 -41.00
N GLY A 6 25.82 13.42 -41.12
CA GLY A 6 26.75 13.44 -39.99
C GLY A 6 26.87 14.78 -39.26
N GLN A 7 26.62 15.91 -39.94
CA GLN A 7 26.73 17.24 -39.32
C GLN A 7 25.47 17.64 -38.53
N GLN A 8 24.31 17.05 -38.80
CA GLN A 8 23.09 17.28 -38.00
C GLN A 8 23.07 16.48 -36.70
N ALA A 9 23.69 15.31 -36.68
CA ALA A 9 23.80 14.50 -35.45
C ALA A 9 24.72 15.16 -34.42
N SER A 10 25.84 15.74 -34.83
CA SER A 10 26.77 16.44 -33.92
C SER A 10 26.23 17.76 -33.35
N ALA A 11 25.29 18.39 -34.05
CA ALA A 11 24.62 19.62 -33.56
C ALA A 11 23.54 19.38 -32.53
N ILE A 12 23.01 18.14 -32.45
CA ILE A 12 22.01 17.73 -31.43
C ILE A 12 22.68 17.31 -30.12
N GLU A 13 23.90 16.75 -30.20
CA GLU A 13 24.67 16.39 -28.99
C GLU A 13 25.30 17.62 -28.28
N ALA A 14 25.48 18.73 -28.98
CA ALA A 14 26.06 19.95 -28.40
C ALA A 14 25.04 20.82 -27.61
N LYS A 15 23.75 20.55 -27.68
CA LYS A 15 22.77 21.16 -26.77
C LYS A 15 22.74 20.34 -25.48
N GLY A 16 23.74 20.55 -24.63
CA GLY A 16 23.73 20.04 -23.27
C GLY A 16 22.37 20.35 -22.64
N PHE A 17 21.76 19.33 -22.05
CA PHE A 17 20.50 19.49 -21.25
C PHE A 17 20.73 20.70 -20.34
N PRO A 18 19.78 21.64 -20.27
CA PRO A 18 19.90 22.75 -19.33
C PRO A 18 20.15 22.15 -17.96
N ASN A 19 21.21 22.61 -17.27
CA ASN A 19 21.55 22.18 -15.93
C ASN A 19 20.26 22.27 -15.06
N LEU A 20 19.63 21.14 -14.83
CA LEU A 20 18.52 21.09 -13.90
C LEU A 20 19.07 21.60 -12.57
N PRO A 21 18.44 22.59 -11.95
CA PRO A 21 18.94 23.17 -10.71
C PRO A 21 19.11 22.04 -9.70
N ARG A 22 20.32 21.91 -9.16
CA ARG A 22 20.61 20.96 -8.09
C ARG A 22 19.65 21.26 -6.96
N VAL A 23 18.80 20.27 -6.65
CA VAL A 23 17.80 20.31 -5.59
C VAL A 23 18.52 20.55 -4.25
N HIS A 24 18.67 21.81 -3.88
CA HIS A 24 19.24 22.24 -2.61
C HIS A 24 18.14 22.20 -1.51
N TRP A 25 18.55 22.22 -0.25
CA TRP A 25 17.77 22.20 1.01
C TRP A 25 16.43 22.95 0.97
N THR A 26 16.27 23.92 0.10
CA THR A 26 15.02 24.68 -0.12
C THR A 26 13.86 23.82 -0.63
N GLU A 27 14.08 22.76 -1.41
CA GLU A 27 12.97 21.94 -1.94
C GLU A 27 12.35 20.98 -0.90
N ARG A 28 13.14 20.54 0.08
CA ARG A 28 12.60 19.73 1.17
C ARG A 28 11.64 20.56 2.04
N TYR A 29 12.03 21.79 2.37
CA TYR A 29 11.17 22.73 3.08
C TYR A 29 9.97 23.15 2.22
N PHE A 30 10.17 23.37 0.93
CA PHE A 30 9.10 23.68 -0.02
C PHE A 30 8.02 22.60 -0.03
N ARG A 31 8.38 21.32 -0.16
CA ARG A 31 7.43 20.19 -0.14
C ARG A 31 6.71 20.08 1.20
N LEU A 32 7.40 20.26 2.31
CA LEU A 32 6.79 20.22 3.65
C LEU A 32 5.82 21.38 3.86
N VAL A 33 6.20 22.59 3.48
CA VAL A 33 5.35 23.78 3.62
C VAL A 33 4.10 23.66 2.74
N TRP A 34 4.26 23.36 1.46
CA TRP A 34 3.11 23.21 0.56
C TRP A 34 2.24 22.00 0.89
N GLY A 35 2.82 20.91 1.37
CA GLY A 35 2.07 19.76 1.90
C GLY A 35 1.25 20.15 3.14
N ALA A 36 1.85 20.88 4.09
CA ALA A 36 1.15 21.39 5.26
C ALA A 36 0.05 22.38 4.87
N VAL A 37 0.32 23.32 3.95
CA VAL A 37 -0.68 24.27 3.42
C VAL A 37 -1.86 23.53 2.79
N GLY A 38 -1.59 22.46 2.00
CA GLY A 38 -2.65 21.63 1.42
C GLY A 38 -3.52 20.97 2.48
N ILE A 39 -2.90 20.32 3.48
CA ILE A 39 -3.62 19.64 4.57
C ILE A 39 -4.45 20.66 5.38
N VAL A 40 -3.83 21.75 5.80
CA VAL A 40 -4.52 22.81 6.57
C VAL A 40 -5.64 23.43 5.73
N GLY A 41 -5.41 23.69 4.44
CA GLY A 41 -6.44 24.19 3.53
C GLY A 41 -7.65 23.25 3.43
N CYS A 42 -7.42 21.95 3.26
CA CYS A 42 -8.50 20.96 3.24
C CYS A 42 -9.27 20.90 4.58
N LEU A 43 -8.57 20.95 5.72
CA LEU A 43 -9.22 20.97 7.04
C LEU A 43 -10.03 22.24 7.27
N LEU A 44 -9.53 23.41 6.83
CA LEU A 44 -10.25 24.68 6.91
C LEU A 44 -11.50 24.68 6.03
N LEU A 45 -11.40 24.19 4.80
CA LEU A 45 -12.55 24.05 3.89
C LEU A 45 -13.62 23.13 4.50
N TRP A 46 -13.18 21.99 5.07
CA TRP A 46 -14.12 21.08 5.75
C TRP A 46 -14.76 21.74 6.97
N GLN A 47 -13.98 22.45 7.81
CA GLN A 47 -14.50 23.17 8.98
C GLN A 47 -15.49 24.27 8.57
N LEU A 48 -15.17 25.05 7.54
CA LEU A 48 -16.04 26.10 7.01
C LEU A 48 -17.34 25.52 6.44
N GLY A 49 -17.27 24.46 5.66
CA GLY A 49 -18.46 23.77 5.12
C GLY A 49 -19.39 23.25 6.22
N SER A 50 -18.82 22.74 7.33
CA SER A 50 -19.60 22.31 8.48
C SER A 50 -20.18 23.50 9.29
N SER A 51 -19.43 24.59 9.47
CA SER A 51 -19.88 25.76 10.26
C SER A 51 -20.90 26.63 9.51
N THR A 52 -20.86 26.66 8.17
CA THR A 52 -21.82 27.42 7.33
C THR A 52 -23.13 26.67 7.06
N GLY A 53 -23.25 25.41 7.55
CA GLY A 53 -24.46 24.60 7.31
C GLY A 53 -24.53 24.01 5.90
N VAL A 54 -23.46 24.09 5.08
CA VAL A 54 -23.38 23.41 3.78
C VAL A 54 -23.40 21.90 3.99
N PHE A 55 -22.76 21.42 5.05
CA PHE A 55 -22.82 20.03 5.47
C PHE A 55 -23.79 19.88 6.64
N ASP A 56 -24.76 18.97 6.50
CA ASP A 56 -25.67 18.64 7.59
C ASP A 56 -24.86 17.92 8.71
N PRO A 57 -24.88 18.43 9.97
CA PRO A 57 -24.17 17.83 11.09
C PRO A 57 -24.56 16.37 11.37
N LEU A 58 -25.75 15.94 10.95
CA LEU A 58 -26.21 14.55 11.06
C LEU A 58 -25.42 13.58 10.18
N PHE A 59 -24.83 14.06 9.07
CA PHE A 59 -24.10 13.22 8.13
C PHE A 59 -22.60 13.50 8.08
N VAL A 60 -22.19 14.73 8.40
CA VAL A 60 -20.77 15.14 8.33
C VAL A 60 -20.40 15.92 9.58
N SER A 61 -19.61 15.30 10.46
CA SER A 61 -19.09 15.98 11.64
C SER A 61 -18.00 16.99 11.29
N SER A 62 -17.82 18.02 12.11
CA SER A 62 -16.74 19.00 11.93
C SER A 62 -15.38 18.45 12.40
N PRO A 63 -14.24 18.89 11.83
CA PRO A 63 -12.91 18.51 12.30
C PRO A 63 -12.69 18.79 13.79
N LEU A 64 -13.22 19.91 14.30
CA LEU A 64 -13.10 20.25 15.71
C LEU A 64 -13.87 19.28 16.61
N GLU A 65 -15.06 18.86 16.20
CA GLU A 65 -15.87 17.90 16.95
C GLU A 65 -15.24 16.50 16.91
N VAL A 66 -14.70 16.09 15.75
CA VAL A 66 -13.93 14.84 15.62
C VAL A 66 -12.74 14.86 16.58
N LEU A 67 -12.00 15.97 16.67
CA LEU A 67 -10.86 16.08 17.58
C LEU A 67 -11.28 16.01 19.05
N ARG A 68 -12.35 16.71 19.46
CA ARG A 68 -12.91 16.64 20.83
C ARG A 68 -13.35 15.22 21.18
N THR A 69 -14.06 14.57 20.28
CA THR A 69 -14.52 13.20 20.46
C THR A 69 -13.34 12.23 20.52
N ALA A 70 -12.28 12.44 19.74
CA ALA A 70 -11.08 11.61 19.77
C ALA A 70 -10.41 11.62 21.16
N VAL A 71 -10.29 12.79 21.81
CA VAL A 71 -9.69 12.90 23.15
C VAL A 71 -10.43 12.04 24.19
N LEU A 72 -11.74 11.93 24.08
CA LEU A 72 -12.57 11.15 25.00
C LEU A 72 -12.63 9.66 24.61
N LEU A 73 -12.62 9.36 23.30
CA LEU A 73 -12.84 8.02 22.78
C LEU A 73 -11.56 7.17 22.78
N LEU A 74 -10.42 7.75 22.40
CA LEU A 74 -9.15 7.02 22.28
C LEU A 74 -8.70 6.30 23.58
N PRO A 75 -8.88 6.86 24.80
CA PRO A 75 -8.50 6.16 26.02
C PRO A 75 -9.53 5.11 26.46
N SER A 76 -10.70 5.00 25.82
CA SER A 76 -11.74 4.07 26.25
C SER A 76 -11.34 2.62 25.98
N PRO A 77 -11.51 1.70 26.94
CA PRO A 77 -11.15 0.29 26.76
C PRO A 77 -11.93 -0.40 25.64
N GLU A 78 -13.17 0.04 25.40
CA GLU A 78 -14.00 -0.48 24.31
C GLU A 78 -13.40 -0.15 22.95
N PHE A 79 -13.05 1.12 22.72
CA PHE A 79 -12.45 1.57 21.46
C PHE A 79 -11.08 0.94 21.21
N LEU A 80 -10.24 0.85 22.25
CA LEU A 80 -8.96 0.15 22.19
C LEU A 80 -9.14 -1.34 21.84
N GLY A 81 -10.21 -1.98 22.31
CA GLY A 81 -10.56 -3.34 21.93
C GLY A 81 -10.86 -3.47 20.44
N HIS A 82 -11.59 -2.51 19.84
CA HIS A 82 -11.84 -2.46 18.40
C HIS A 82 -10.54 -2.26 17.61
N LEU A 83 -9.70 -1.32 18.03
CA LEU A 83 -8.39 -1.06 17.41
C LEU A 83 -7.49 -2.31 17.43
N PHE A 84 -7.42 -3.00 18.56
CA PHE A 84 -6.61 -4.21 18.73
C PHE A 84 -7.02 -5.32 17.77
N ILE A 85 -8.32 -5.57 17.63
CA ILE A 85 -8.85 -6.61 16.75
C ILE A 85 -8.57 -6.29 15.28
N THR A 86 -8.81 -5.05 14.85
CA THR A 86 -8.48 -4.60 13.48
C THR A 86 -6.99 -4.75 13.21
N SER A 87 -6.13 -4.35 14.15
CA SER A 87 -4.68 -4.49 14.04
C SER A 87 -4.26 -5.94 13.92
N GLN A 88 -4.80 -6.85 14.73
CA GLN A 88 -4.51 -8.29 14.64
C GLN A 88 -4.89 -8.85 13.25
N CYS A 89 -6.11 -8.56 12.76
CA CYS A 89 -6.54 -9.00 11.45
C CYS A 89 -5.62 -8.50 10.34
N LEU A 90 -5.26 -7.21 10.40
CA LEU A 90 -4.41 -6.56 9.42
C LEU A 90 -3.01 -7.18 9.40
N PHE A 91 -2.36 -7.29 10.55
CA PHE A 91 -1.01 -7.85 10.64
C PHE A 91 -0.97 -9.32 10.24
N LEU A 92 -1.91 -10.14 10.67
CA LEU A 92 -1.96 -11.55 10.28
C LEU A 92 -2.17 -11.73 8.78
N GLY A 93 -3.19 -11.08 8.22
CA GLY A 93 -3.49 -11.17 6.80
C GLY A 93 -2.36 -10.64 5.92
N LEU A 94 -1.77 -9.49 6.29
CA LEU A 94 -0.66 -8.88 5.56
C LEU A 94 0.62 -9.72 5.66
N SER A 95 0.94 -10.29 6.82
CA SER A 95 2.11 -11.16 7.00
C SER A 95 1.99 -12.44 6.17
N ILE A 96 0.83 -13.08 6.16
CA ILE A 96 0.58 -14.27 5.33
C ILE A 96 0.68 -13.89 3.85
N ALA A 97 0.10 -12.75 3.44
CA ALA A 97 0.18 -12.26 2.07
C ALA A 97 1.62 -11.96 1.64
N LEU A 98 2.44 -11.38 2.53
CA LEU A 98 3.86 -11.12 2.27
C LEU A 98 4.63 -12.42 2.02
N VAL A 99 4.49 -13.39 2.92
CA VAL A 99 5.19 -14.68 2.78
C VAL A 99 4.77 -15.39 1.51
N VAL A 100 3.46 -15.56 1.29
CA VAL A 100 2.93 -16.25 0.10
C VAL A 100 3.24 -15.48 -1.18
N GLY A 101 3.07 -14.16 -1.16
CA GLY A 101 3.33 -13.30 -2.32
C GLY A 101 4.77 -13.35 -2.79
N VAL A 102 5.73 -13.37 -1.85
CA VAL A 102 7.16 -13.49 -2.16
C VAL A 102 7.50 -14.91 -2.61
N LEU A 103 7.05 -15.94 -1.88
CA LEU A 103 7.33 -17.34 -2.21
C LEU A 103 6.75 -17.77 -3.56
N VAL A 104 5.63 -17.19 -3.97
CA VAL A 104 5.00 -17.47 -5.27
C VAL A 104 5.54 -16.54 -6.36
N GLY A 105 5.65 -15.25 -6.08
CA GLY A 105 6.02 -14.25 -7.08
C GLY A 105 7.46 -14.34 -7.56
N LEU A 106 8.43 -14.56 -6.65
CA LEU A 106 9.84 -14.65 -7.05
C LEU A 106 10.12 -15.83 -7.98
N PRO A 107 9.67 -17.10 -7.72
CA PRO A 107 9.85 -18.20 -8.67
C PRO A 107 9.16 -17.93 -10.01
N ILE A 108 7.95 -17.37 -10.01
CA ILE A 108 7.24 -17.05 -11.26
C ILE A 108 8.07 -16.02 -12.07
N GLY A 109 8.62 -15.00 -11.43
CA GLY A 109 9.47 -14.01 -12.11
C GLY A 109 10.81 -14.58 -12.60
N TRP A 110 11.41 -15.51 -11.83
CA TRP A 110 12.70 -16.12 -12.17
C TRP A 110 12.63 -17.10 -13.34
N PHE A 111 11.56 -17.90 -13.43
CA PHE A 111 11.40 -18.91 -14.49
C PHE A 111 10.49 -18.39 -15.60
N PRO A 112 11.03 -18.12 -16.83
CA PRO A 112 10.23 -17.57 -17.93
C PRO A 112 9.01 -18.41 -18.30
N ARG A 113 9.11 -19.74 -18.18
CA ARG A 113 7.98 -20.66 -18.45
C ARG A 113 6.86 -20.48 -17.43
N LEU A 114 7.19 -20.37 -16.14
CA LEU A 114 6.19 -20.12 -15.09
C LEU A 114 5.53 -18.76 -15.30
N ASN A 115 6.33 -17.74 -15.64
CA ASN A 115 5.79 -16.41 -15.90
C ASN A 115 4.79 -16.43 -17.06
N ALA A 116 5.14 -17.01 -18.21
CA ALA A 116 4.25 -17.08 -19.36
C ALA A 116 2.94 -17.84 -19.06
N THR A 117 2.99 -18.83 -18.14
CA THR A 117 1.81 -19.61 -17.75
C THR A 117 0.94 -18.88 -16.75
N PHE A 118 1.53 -18.26 -15.73
CA PHE A 118 0.78 -17.70 -14.59
C PHE A 118 0.45 -16.21 -14.72
N GLU A 119 1.17 -15.42 -15.51
CA GLU A 119 0.91 -14.00 -15.71
C GLU A 119 -0.54 -13.72 -16.16
N PRO A 120 -1.11 -14.41 -17.18
CA PRO A 120 -2.50 -14.19 -17.57
C PRO A 120 -3.49 -14.62 -16.49
N VAL A 121 -3.19 -15.68 -15.74
CA VAL A 121 -4.04 -16.15 -14.62
C VAL A 121 -4.04 -15.14 -13.48
N ILE A 122 -2.86 -14.63 -13.08
CA ILE A 122 -2.73 -13.61 -12.05
C ILE A 122 -3.48 -12.35 -12.46
N ALA A 123 -3.33 -11.89 -13.70
CA ALA A 123 -4.03 -10.71 -14.22
C ALA A 123 -5.55 -10.89 -14.19
N ALA A 124 -6.05 -12.05 -14.61
CA ALA A 124 -7.47 -12.37 -14.60
C ALA A 124 -8.04 -12.39 -13.18
N VAL A 125 -7.39 -13.08 -12.23
CA VAL A 125 -7.87 -13.18 -10.84
C VAL A 125 -7.76 -11.85 -10.10
N TYR A 126 -6.70 -11.06 -10.37
CA TYR A 126 -6.54 -9.72 -9.80
C TYR A 126 -7.63 -8.75 -10.24
N GLY A 127 -8.15 -8.91 -11.46
CA GLY A 127 -9.27 -8.12 -11.99
C GLY A 127 -10.61 -8.41 -11.33
N VAL A 128 -10.75 -9.57 -10.63
CA VAL A 128 -12.01 -9.92 -9.97
C VAL A 128 -12.15 -9.16 -8.66
N PRO A 129 -13.29 -8.49 -8.40
CA PRO A 129 -13.54 -7.83 -7.13
C PRO A 129 -13.57 -8.86 -5.98
N TYR A 130 -12.53 -8.88 -5.14
CA TYR A 130 -12.46 -9.83 -4.02
C TYR A 130 -13.63 -9.70 -3.04
N ILE A 131 -14.26 -8.53 -2.97
CA ILE A 131 -15.44 -8.27 -2.15
C ILE A 131 -16.63 -9.17 -2.56
N ALA A 132 -16.71 -9.54 -3.84
CA ALA A 132 -17.76 -10.43 -4.32
C ALA A 132 -17.68 -11.85 -3.71
N PHE A 133 -16.50 -12.25 -3.22
CA PHE A 133 -16.30 -13.54 -2.55
C PHE A 133 -16.69 -13.55 -1.06
N LEU A 134 -17.02 -12.41 -0.48
CA LEU A 134 -17.41 -12.31 0.93
C LEU A 134 -18.45 -13.37 1.36
N PRO A 135 -19.61 -13.52 0.67
CA PRO A 135 -20.59 -14.51 1.08
C PRO A 135 -20.05 -15.94 1.04
N VAL A 136 -19.23 -16.25 0.04
CA VAL A 136 -18.64 -17.59 -0.13
C VAL A 136 -17.63 -17.87 0.98
N ILE A 137 -16.78 -16.89 1.32
CA ILE A 137 -15.81 -17.03 2.42
C ILE A 137 -16.53 -17.21 3.76
N ILE A 138 -17.60 -16.45 4.00
CA ILE A 138 -18.44 -16.63 5.21
C ILE A 138 -19.02 -18.05 5.26
N MET A 139 -19.50 -18.56 4.13
CA MET A 139 -20.09 -19.89 4.05
C MET A 139 -19.07 -20.99 4.36
N TRP A 140 -17.82 -20.82 3.96
CA TRP A 140 -16.74 -21.80 4.18
C TRP A 140 -16.12 -21.74 5.57
N THR A 141 -15.97 -20.54 6.13
CA THR A 141 -15.17 -20.34 7.36
C THR A 141 -15.99 -19.81 8.53
N GLY A 142 -17.25 -19.50 8.30
CA GLY A 142 -18.11 -18.85 9.29
C GLY A 142 -17.76 -17.37 9.49
N ILE A 143 -18.54 -16.72 10.38
CA ILE A 143 -18.31 -15.35 10.80
C ILE A 143 -17.23 -15.36 11.90
N GLY A 144 -16.09 -14.67 11.68
CA GLY A 144 -15.05 -14.65 12.71
C GLY A 144 -13.71 -14.08 12.25
N MET A 145 -12.66 -14.36 13.03
CA MET A 145 -11.30 -13.90 12.77
C MET A 145 -10.76 -14.49 11.46
N THR A 146 -11.00 -15.77 11.21
CA THR A 146 -10.48 -16.49 10.05
C THR A 146 -10.96 -15.88 8.74
N SER A 147 -12.27 -15.64 8.61
CA SER A 147 -12.85 -15.04 7.39
C SER A 147 -12.31 -13.64 7.13
N ARG A 148 -12.14 -12.82 8.17
CA ARG A 148 -11.55 -11.48 8.06
C ARG A 148 -10.10 -11.54 7.60
N VAL A 149 -9.28 -12.41 8.20
CA VAL A 149 -7.87 -12.60 7.82
C VAL A 149 -7.74 -13.06 6.36
N ILE A 150 -8.63 -13.94 5.88
CA ILE A 150 -8.65 -14.38 4.48
C ILE A 150 -8.92 -13.20 3.54
N ILE A 151 -9.85 -12.31 3.86
CA ILE A 151 -10.14 -11.13 3.03
C ILE A 151 -8.96 -10.16 3.00
N VAL A 152 -8.34 -9.90 4.14
CA VAL A 152 -7.14 -9.06 4.22
C VAL A 152 -6.01 -9.67 3.42
N PHE A 153 -5.76 -10.97 3.59
CA PHE A 153 -4.77 -11.72 2.81
C PHE A 153 -5.02 -11.58 1.31
N TRP A 154 -6.25 -11.85 0.84
CA TRP A 154 -6.58 -11.77 -0.58
C TRP A 154 -6.38 -10.37 -1.15
N SER A 155 -6.83 -9.35 -0.43
CA SER A 155 -6.70 -7.96 -0.86
C SER A 155 -5.24 -7.51 -1.01
N ALA A 156 -4.33 -8.05 -0.16
CA ALA A 156 -2.92 -7.70 -0.12
C ALA A 156 -2.03 -8.58 -1.03
N LEU A 157 -2.48 -9.78 -1.37
CA LEU A 157 -1.66 -10.82 -2.02
C LEU A 157 -1.17 -10.42 -3.41
N PHE A 158 -2.06 -9.94 -4.27
CA PHE A 158 -1.73 -9.72 -5.68
C PHE A 158 -0.72 -8.60 -5.91
N PRO A 159 -0.77 -7.43 -5.24
CA PRO A 159 0.29 -6.45 -5.36
C PRO A 159 1.66 -6.99 -4.94
N LEU A 160 1.72 -7.87 -3.93
CA LEU A 160 2.96 -8.52 -3.51
C LEU A 160 3.48 -9.50 -4.55
N ILE A 161 2.61 -10.36 -5.12
CA ILE A 161 2.98 -11.27 -6.20
C ILE A 161 3.54 -10.48 -7.39
N ILE A 162 2.80 -9.47 -7.88
CA ILE A 162 3.15 -8.70 -9.07
C ILE A 162 4.50 -7.99 -8.87
N ASN A 163 4.70 -7.32 -7.74
CA ASN A 163 5.97 -6.64 -7.46
C ASN A 163 7.12 -7.65 -7.26
N SER A 164 6.88 -8.80 -6.64
CA SER A 164 7.89 -9.85 -6.51
C SER A 164 8.30 -10.43 -7.87
N ILE A 165 7.35 -10.63 -8.80
CA ILE A 165 7.64 -11.02 -10.19
C ILE A 165 8.51 -9.96 -10.85
N GLN A 166 8.14 -8.68 -10.74
CA GLN A 166 8.90 -7.57 -11.31
C GLN A 166 10.31 -7.48 -10.73
N GLY A 167 10.48 -7.69 -9.42
CA GLY A 167 11.77 -7.73 -8.76
C GLY A 167 12.68 -8.83 -9.29
N ALA A 168 12.14 -10.04 -9.47
CA ALA A 168 12.91 -11.17 -10.00
C ALA A 168 13.27 -11.00 -11.48
N ARG A 169 12.42 -10.34 -12.28
CA ARG A 169 12.68 -10.04 -13.71
C ARG A 169 13.57 -8.83 -13.94
N GLY A 170 13.55 -7.89 -12.98
CA GLY A 170 14.30 -6.62 -13.10
C GLY A 170 15.79 -6.72 -12.77
N VAL A 171 16.32 -7.91 -12.55
CA VAL A 171 17.76 -8.10 -12.32
C VAL A 171 18.55 -7.80 -13.57
N ASP A 172 19.58 -6.95 -13.44
CA ASP A 172 20.47 -6.60 -14.56
C ASP A 172 21.22 -7.85 -15.04
N ASP A 173 21.13 -8.10 -16.36
CA ASP A 173 21.81 -9.23 -17.03
C ASP A 173 23.32 -9.25 -16.80
N ASN A 174 23.94 -8.10 -16.53
CA ASN A 174 25.36 -8.05 -16.22
C ASN A 174 25.70 -8.80 -14.93
N PHE A 175 24.90 -8.66 -13.88
CA PHE A 175 25.10 -9.43 -12.65
C PHE A 175 24.92 -10.94 -12.90
N LEU A 176 23.96 -11.32 -13.74
CA LEU A 176 23.75 -12.73 -14.09
C LEU A 176 24.91 -13.28 -14.94
N ARG A 177 25.49 -12.47 -15.82
CA ARG A 177 26.70 -12.87 -16.60
C ARG A 177 27.92 -13.06 -15.69
N VAL A 178 28.12 -12.15 -14.74
CA VAL A 178 29.18 -12.28 -13.73
C VAL A 178 29.00 -13.57 -12.94
N GLY A 179 27.78 -13.83 -12.43
CA GLY A 179 27.51 -15.08 -11.71
C GLY A 179 27.84 -16.35 -12.54
N ARG A 180 27.49 -16.34 -13.84
CA ARG A 180 27.83 -17.45 -14.77
C ARG A 180 29.35 -17.59 -15.00
N SER A 181 30.09 -16.49 -15.08
CA SER A 181 31.56 -16.56 -15.24
C SER A 181 32.26 -17.17 -14.03
N PHE A 182 31.63 -17.11 -12.83
CA PHE A 182 32.07 -17.84 -11.63
C PHE A 182 31.48 -19.25 -11.54
N SER A 183 30.87 -19.77 -12.61
CA SER A 183 30.25 -21.09 -12.66
C SER A 183 29.15 -21.29 -11.59
N ALA A 184 28.49 -20.21 -11.17
CA ALA A 184 27.40 -20.28 -10.19
C ALA A 184 26.18 -21.01 -10.78
N THR A 185 25.61 -21.89 -9.99
CA THR A 185 24.36 -22.59 -10.36
C THR A 185 23.17 -21.62 -10.39
N ASN A 186 22.09 -21.99 -11.10
CA ASN A 186 20.88 -21.18 -11.13
C ASN A 186 20.31 -20.89 -9.72
N PHE A 187 20.39 -21.86 -8.81
CA PHE A 187 19.92 -21.70 -7.45
C PHE A 187 20.81 -20.72 -6.64
N GLN A 188 22.13 -20.81 -6.83
CA GLN A 188 23.06 -19.84 -6.22
C GLN A 188 22.80 -18.43 -6.75
N MET A 189 22.66 -18.25 -8.07
CA MET A 189 22.32 -16.94 -8.67
C MET A 189 20.97 -16.40 -8.14
N PHE A 190 19.98 -17.27 -8.00
CA PHE A 190 18.69 -16.86 -7.43
C PHE A 190 18.84 -16.33 -6.00
N LEU A 191 19.55 -17.06 -5.11
CA LEU A 191 19.68 -16.66 -3.71
C LEU A 191 20.64 -15.48 -3.50
N THR A 192 21.74 -15.38 -4.28
CA THR A 192 22.79 -14.38 -4.03
C THR A 192 22.61 -13.10 -4.86
N ILE A 193 21.90 -13.17 -5.98
CA ILE A 193 21.71 -12.02 -6.88
C ILE A 193 20.23 -11.63 -6.91
N THR A 194 19.35 -12.54 -7.34
CA THR A 194 17.96 -12.21 -7.63
C THR A 194 17.18 -11.85 -6.36
N LEU A 195 17.28 -12.65 -5.32
CA LEU A 195 16.56 -12.40 -4.06
C LEU A 195 16.96 -11.06 -3.42
N PRO A 196 18.25 -10.72 -3.23
CA PRO A 196 18.61 -9.41 -2.71
C PRO A 196 18.19 -8.24 -3.61
N SER A 197 18.38 -8.37 -4.92
CA SER A 197 17.98 -7.33 -5.89
C SER A 197 16.47 -7.11 -5.95
N SER A 198 15.67 -8.11 -5.54
CA SER A 198 14.21 -8.01 -5.51
C SER A 198 13.67 -7.32 -4.26
N VAL A 199 14.46 -7.15 -3.21
CA VAL A 199 13.99 -6.58 -1.92
C VAL A 199 13.33 -5.21 -2.08
N PRO A 200 13.87 -4.24 -2.84
CA PRO A 200 13.21 -2.95 -3.06
C PRO A 200 11.82 -3.10 -3.69
N TYR A 201 11.67 -4.00 -4.65
CA TYR A 201 10.39 -4.30 -5.29
C TYR A 201 9.38 -4.95 -4.34
N ILE A 202 9.83 -5.87 -3.50
CA ILE A 202 9.00 -6.50 -2.46
C ILE A 202 8.50 -5.44 -1.48
N LEU A 203 9.35 -4.51 -1.04
CA LEU A 203 8.96 -3.41 -0.16
C LEU A 203 8.00 -2.42 -0.85
N ALA A 204 8.17 -2.14 -2.14
CA ALA A 204 7.22 -1.37 -2.93
C ALA A 204 5.86 -2.09 -3.04
N GLY A 205 5.87 -3.41 -3.26
CA GLY A 205 4.68 -4.26 -3.21
C GLY A 205 3.99 -4.22 -1.84
N LEU A 206 4.76 -4.30 -0.76
CA LEU A 206 4.24 -4.22 0.60
C LEU A 206 3.55 -2.87 0.88
N ARG A 207 4.15 -1.74 0.46
CA ARG A 207 3.52 -0.42 0.58
C ARG A 207 2.16 -0.35 -0.12
N THR A 208 2.08 -0.86 -1.34
CA THR A 208 0.82 -0.91 -2.10
C THR A 208 -0.19 -1.82 -1.43
N SER A 209 0.27 -2.95 -0.88
CA SER A 209 -0.57 -3.94 -0.21
C SER A 209 -1.14 -3.44 1.11
N ILE A 210 -0.45 -2.58 1.86
CA ILE A 210 -0.95 -1.97 3.10
C ILE A 210 -2.25 -1.22 2.84
N GLY A 211 -2.29 -0.36 1.83
CA GLY A 211 -3.51 0.39 1.50
C GLY A 211 -4.68 -0.54 1.16
N ARG A 212 -4.45 -1.58 0.36
CA ARG A 212 -5.47 -2.57 0.01
C ARG A 212 -5.90 -3.42 1.19
N ALA A 213 -4.96 -3.79 2.08
CA ALA A 213 -5.24 -4.54 3.30
C ALA A 213 -6.14 -3.76 4.27
N ILE A 214 -5.94 -2.44 4.39
CA ILE A 214 -6.80 -1.57 5.20
C ILE A 214 -8.23 -1.54 4.64
N VAL A 215 -8.39 -1.38 3.33
CA VAL A 215 -9.71 -1.49 2.70
C VAL A 215 -10.31 -2.88 2.95
N GLY A 216 -9.50 -3.93 2.79
CA GLY A 216 -9.92 -5.31 3.03
C GLY A 216 -10.41 -5.56 4.45
N VAL A 217 -9.69 -5.09 5.47
CA VAL A 217 -10.10 -5.28 6.88
C VAL A 217 -11.37 -4.51 7.21
N VAL A 218 -11.51 -3.26 6.75
CA VAL A 218 -12.71 -2.46 6.98
C VAL A 218 -13.93 -3.12 6.36
N VAL A 219 -13.83 -3.55 5.10
CA VAL A 219 -14.92 -4.24 4.40
C VAL A 219 -15.27 -5.56 5.09
N ALA A 220 -14.27 -6.35 5.48
CA ALA A 220 -14.52 -7.59 6.21
C ALA A 220 -15.23 -7.34 7.55
N GLU A 221 -14.83 -6.29 8.27
CA GLU A 221 -15.43 -5.94 9.55
C GLU A 221 -16.86 -5.38 9.43
N PHE A 222 -17.21 -4.75 8.31
CA PHE A 222 -18.58 -4.31 8.06
C PHE A 222 -19.58 -5.48 7.98
N PHE A 223 -19.15 -6.60 7.41
CA PHE A 223 -20.03 -7.71 7.10
C PHE A 223 -19.84 -8.95 7.99
N MET A 224 -18.65 -9.11 8.59
CA MET A 224 -18.22 -10.35 9.23
C MET A 224 -17.85 -10.19 10.71
N SER A 225 -18.21 -9.08 11.36
CA SER A 225 -17.71 -8.83 12.69
C SER A 225 -18.74 -8.18 13.61
N SER A 226 -18.59 -8.46 14.91
CA SER A 226 -19.21 -7.72 16.01
C SER A 226 -18.17 -6.83 16.73
N LYS A 227 -16.94 -6.78 16.26
CA LYS A 227 -15.83 -6.02 16.84
C LYS A 227 -14.85 -5.59 15.73
N GLY A 228 -14.10 -4.53 15.97
CA GLY A 228 -13.16 -3.94 15.03
C GLY A 228 -13.55 -2.50 14.67
N LEU A 229 -12.60 -1.73 14.12
CA LEU A 229 -12.84 -0.33 13.77
C LEU A 229 -13.84 -0.19 12.62
N GLY A 230 -13.82 -1.11 11.64
CA GLY A 230 -14.83 -1.12 10.57
C GLY A 230 -16.22 -1.37 11.12
N TYR A 231 -16.40 -2.36 11.99
CA TYR A 231 -17.67 -2.58 12.69
C TYR A 231 -18.11 -1.34 13.49
N PHE A 232 -17.18 -0.73 14.22
CA PHE A 232 -17.46 0.49 15.01
C PHE A 232 -17.93 1.65 14.11
N ILE A 233 -17.27 1.86 12.97
CA ILE A 233 -17.68 2.87 11.97
C ILE A 233 -19.11 2.60 11.50
N ASN A 234 -19.41 1.36 11.11
CA ASN A 234 -20.75 0.98 10.63
C ASN A 234 -21.81 1.18 11.72
N LEU A 235 -21.52 0.74 12.94
CA LEU A 235 -22.42 0.89 14.09
C LEU A 235 -22.75 2.36 14.37
N LYS A 236 -21.71 3.20 14.44
CA LYS A 236 -21.86 4.63 14.76
C LYS A 236 -22.51 5.41 13.62
N ALA A 237 -22.17 5.10 12.37
CA ALA A 237 -22.80 5.70 11.20
C ALA A 237 -24.32 5.38 11.13
N ASN A 238 -24.70 4.14 11.38
CA ASN A 238 -26.12 3.76 11.43
C ASN A 238 -26.89 4.40 12.59
N ALA A 239 -26.20 4.74 13.67
CA ALA A 239 -26.77 5.48 14.80
C ALA A 239 -26.78 7.02 14.58
N LEU A 240 -26.30 7.50 13.40
CA LEU A 240 -26.10 8.92 13.09
C LEU A 240 -25.13 9.65 14.03
N GLU A 241 -24.28 8.88 14.73
CA GLU A 241 -23.19 9.39 15.56
C GLU A 241 -21.92 9.58 14.73
N MET A 242 -21.88 10.62 13.89
CA MET A 242 -20.80 10.76 12.90
C MET A 242 -19.44 11.12 13.51
N ALA A 243 -19.39 11.88 14.59
CA ALA A 243 -18.11 12.25 15.19
C ALA A 243 -17.27 11.04 15.63
N PRO A 244 -17.79 10.04 16.39
CA PRO A 244 -17.07 8.80 16.67
C PRO A 244 -16.70 7.98 15.43
N ALA A 245 -17.57 7.92 14.42
CA ALA A 245 -17.27 7.22 13.17
C ALA A 245 -16.08 7.86 12.44
N PHE A 246 -16.05 9.19 12.33
CA PHE A 246 -14.92 9.92 11.73
C PHE A 246 -13.62 9.78 12.54
N VAL A 247 -13.68 9.69 13.87
CA VAL A 247 -12.49 9.38 14.70
C VAL A 247 -11.88 8.05 14.27
N ALA A 248 -12.68 7.02 14.10
CA ALA A 248 -12.18 5.70 13.67
C ALA A 248 -11.64 5.73 12.24
N ILE A 249 -12.27 6.47 11.31
CA ILE A 249 -11.78 6.65 9.93
C ILE A 249 -10.43 7.35 9.92
N VAL A 250 -10.28 8.46 10.66
CA VAL A 250 -9.02 9.21 10.76
C VAL A 250 -7.93 8.34 11.38
N LEU A 251 -8.26 7.57 12.43
CA LEU A 251 -7.29 6.66 13.05
C LEU A 251 -6.81 5.58 12.09
N LEU A 252 -7.70 4.98 11.29
CA LEU A 252 -7.33 4.01 10.24
C LEU A 252 -6.41 4.65 9.18
N ALA A 253 -6.70 5.89 8.77
CA ALA A 253 -5.84 6.61 7.84
C ALA A 253 -4.44 6.87 8.43
N LEU A 254 -4.37 7.33 9.67
CA LEU A 254 -3.11 7.54 10.38
C LEU A 254 -2.33 6.23 10.58
N PHE A 255 -3.03 5.14 10.89
CA PHE A 255 -2.43 3.82 11.02
C PHE A 255 -1.83 3.34 9.69
N GLY A 256 -2.53 3.55 8.57
CA GLY A 256 -2.02 3.25 7.23
C GLY A 256 -0.79 4.08 6.87
N ILE A 257 -0.82 5.39 7.15
CA ILE A 257 0.32 6.29 6.93
C ILE A 257 1.52 5.83 7.77
N ALA A 258 1.30 5.47 9.04
CA ALA A 258 2.36 4.99 9.93
C ALA A 258 3.01 3.70 9.39
N LEU A 259 2.21 2.73 8.93
CA LEU A 259 2.71 1.48 8.36
C LEU A 259 3.50 1.72 7.06
N VAL A 260 2.98 2.54 6.14
CA VAL A 260 3.67 2.89 4.89
C VAL A 260 4.98 3.62 5.20
N SER A 261 4.96 4.56 6.15
CA SER A 261 6.15 5.30 6.58
C SER A 261 7.21 4.37 7.20
N LEU A 262 6.78 3.39 8.00
CA LEU A 262 7.68 2.38 8.57
C LEU A 262 8.35 1.55 7.47
N VAL A 263 7.60 1.07 6.48
CA VAL A 263 8.16 0.31 5.35
C VAL A 263 9.14 1.18 4.55
N THR A 264 8.79 2.44 4.29
CA THR A 264 9.67 3.39 3.59
C THR A 264 10.96 3.67 4.39
N TYR A 265 10.87 3.76 5.71
CA TYR A 265 12.03 3.92 6.57
C TYR A 265 12.96 2.69 6.50
N ILE A 266 12.38 1.49 6.53
CA ILE A 266 13.14 0.23 6.38
C ILE A 266 13.83 0.18 5.01
N GLU A 267 13.11 0.51 3.94
CA GLU A 267 13.67 0.57 2.58
C GLU A 267 14.86 1.52 2.50
N ASN A 268 14.70 2.76 2.95
CA ASN A 268 15.77 3.76 2.93
C ASN A 268 16.98 3.37 3.81
N ARG A 269 16.78 2.54 4.83
CA ARG A 269 17.87 2.13 5.73
C ARG A 269 18.65 0.94 5.19
N PHE A 270 17.97 0.02 4.50
CA PHE A 270 18.56 -1.28 4.11
C PHE A 270 18.78 -1.44 2.59
N CYS A 271 18.17 -0.58 1.74
CA CYS A 271 18.25 -0.69 0.29
C CYS A 271 19.00 0.49 -0.36
N ASN A 272 19.91 1.17 0.34
CA ASN A 272 20.74 2.28 -0.18
C ASN A 272 21.97 1.76 -0.94
N TRP A 273 21.73 1.03 -2.02
CA TRP A 273 22.78 0.49 -2.90
C TRP A 273 22.45 0.59 -4.39
#